data_669e8cb07ef5fbac3b01846866cf2e37
#
_entry.id   669e8cb07ef5fbac3b01846866cf2e37
#
_cell.length_a   1.000
_cell.length_b   1.000
_cell.length_c   1.000
_cell.angle_alpha   90.00
_cell.angle_beta   90.00
_cell.angle_gamma   90.00
#
_symmetry.space_group_name_H-M   'P 1'
#
loop_
_entity.id
_entity.type
_entity.pdbx_description
1 polymer ?
#
loop_
_entity_poly.entity_id
_entity_poly.type
_entity_poly.pdbx_seq_one_letter_code
_entity_poly.pdbx_strand_id
1 'polypeptide(L)'
;MGVASAALPNINFITQQITGAGISGNVEAVLIGMVDAMSLTLNFRSATDAAVSLMSPQKHNVELRVAEQYWNTVKQEKDIMADKYVLILVPKNFNPGNVAPASAPDASGEYSVCYYAGFKDGKKLWEIDPFNYICNIGGKDYMAAVRKALGK
;
A
#
# COMPACT_ATOMS: atom_id res chain seq x y z
N MET A 1 -4.18 17.91 -7.32
CA MET A 1 -5.09 16.80 -7.05
C MET A 1 -5.67 16.96 -5.65
N GLY A 2 -6.99 16.94 -5.52
CA GLY A 2 -7.68 17.27 -4.26
C GLY A 2 -7.80 16.09 -3.28
N VAL A 3 -6.73 15.33 -3.06
CA VAL A 3 -6.73 14.26 -2.07
C VAL A 3 -6.55 14.87 -0.69
N ALA A 4 -7.52 14.67 0.20
CA ALA A 4 -7.46 15.16 1.58
C ALA A 4 -6.62 14.22 2.46
N SER A 5 -6.75 12.92 2.26
CA SER A 5 -5.98 11.91 2.99
C SER A 5 -5.95 10.60 2.22
N ALA A 6 -4.96 9.77 2.53
CA ALA A 6 -4.84 8.44 1.97
C ALA A 6 -4.51 7.46 3.10
N ALA A 7 -5.29 6.38 3.19
CA ALA A 7 -4.99 5.27 4.08
C ALA A 7 -4.20 4.22 3.29
N LEU A 8 -2.90 4.16 3.53
CA LEU A 8 -2.00 3.25 2.84
C LEU A 8 -2.34 1.78 3.15
N PRO A 9 -2.09 0.87 2.19
CA PRO A 9 -2.35 -0.54 2.42
C PRO A 9 -1.55 -1.11 3.58
N ASN A 10 -2.18 -1.95 4.37
CA ASN A 10 -1.50 -2.76 5.36
C ASN A 10 -0.89 -3.98 4.69
N ILE A 11 0.34 -4.30 5.05
CA ILE A 11 1.00 -5.51 4.57
C ILE A 11 0.77 -6.60 5.61
N ASN A 12 -0.11 -7.53 5.29
CA ASN A 12 -0.44 -8.65 6.17
C ASN A 12 0.03 -9.94 5.53
N PHE A 13 0.89 -10.67 6.22
CA PHE A 13 1.35 -11.96 5.73
C PHE A 13 0.32 -13.04 6.04
N ILE A 14 0.16 -13.98 5.11
CA ILE A 14 -0.76 -15.10 5.28
C ILE A 14 -0.20 -16.03 6.36
N THR A 15 -1.06 -16.42 7.30
CA THR A 15 -0.70 -17.29 8.41
C THR A 15 -1.45 -18.60 8.33
N GLN A 16 -0.86 -19.66 8.90
CA GLN A 16 -1.48 -20.97 9.00
C GLN A 16 -1.31 -21.50 10.42
N GLN A 17 -2.38 -22.02 10.99
CA GLN A 17 -2.29 -22.67 12.29
C GLN A 17 -1.72 -24.07 12.16
N ILE A 18 -0.74 -24.37 13.00
CA ILE A 18 -0.13 -25.69 13.08
C ILE A 18 -0.56 -26.34 14.41
N THR A 19 -1.26 -27.44 14.31
CA THR A 19 -1.67 -28.26 15.46
C THR A 19 -1.26 -29.71 15.21
N GLY A 20 -0.90 -30.43 16.26
CA GLY A 20 -0.57 -31.83 16.10
C GLY A 20 0.21 -32.44 17.27
N ALA A 21 0.47 -33.75 17.17
CA ALA A 21 1.24 -34.48 18.16
C ALA A 21 2.69 -33.94 18.22
N GLY A 22 3.18 -33.69 19.41
CA GLY A 22 4.52 -33.12 19.62
C GLY A 22 4.56 -31.61 19.71
N ILE A 23 3.42 -30.94 19.48
CA ILE A 23 3.30 -29.49 19.64
C ILE A 23 2.43 -29.22 20.87
N SER A 24 2.98 -28.48 21.84
CA SER A 24 2.27 -28.11 23.06
C SER A 24 1.46 -26.84 22.80
N GLY A 25 0.23 -27.02 22.30
CA GLY A 25 -0.68 -25.91 21.99
C GLY A 25 -0.79 -25.61 20.49
N ASN A 26 -1.43 -24.50 20.17
CA ASN A 26 -1.59 -24.03 18.79
C ASN A 26 -0.48 -23.05 18.46
N VAL A 27 0.19 -23.27 17.33
CA VAL A 27 1.21 -22.36 16.80
C VAL A 27 0.72 -21.78 15.48
N GLU A 28 0.79 -20.46 15.38
CA GLU A 28 0.47 -19.75 14.14
C GLU A 28 1.75 -19.53 13.35
N ALA A 29 1.87 -20.19 12.19
CA ALA A 29 3.02 -20.05 11.31
C ALA A 29 2.75 -19.00 10.22
N VAL A 30 3.69 -18.08 10.04
CA VAL A 30 3.63 -17.06 9.00
C VAL A 30 4.25 -17.64 7.73
N LEU A 31 3.52 -17.58 6.61
CA LEU A 31 4.02 -18.01 5.32
C LEU A 31 4.88 -16.91 4.71
N ILE A 32 6.17 -17.18 4.56
CA ILE A 32 7.15 -16.18 4.13
C ILE A 32 6.86 -15.75 2.68
N GLY A 33 6.74 -14.44 2.48
CA GLY A 33 6.55 -13.84 1.17
C GLY A 33 5.15 -13.91 0.61
N MET A 34 4.22 -14.56 1.28
CA MET A 34 2.82 -14.60 0.88
C MET A 34 2.04 -13.51 1.61
N VAL A 35 1.44 -12.62 0.86
CA VAL A 35 0.76 -11.43 1.39
C VAL A 35 -0.74 -11.54 1.12
N ASP A 36 -1.53 -11.17 2.13
CA ASP A 36 -2.97 -11.09 2.02
C ASP A 36 -3.39 -9.88 1.16
N ALA A 37 -4.67 -9.83 0.78
CA ALA A 37 -5.19 -8.77 -0.07
C ALA A 37 -4.91 -7.38 0.53
N MET A 38 -4.42 -6.49 -0.32
CA MET A 38 -4.11 -5.10 0.06
C MET A 38 -5.18 -4.15 -0.50
N SER A 39 -5.51 -3.13 0.27
CA SER A 39 -6.49 -2.12 -0.12
C SER A 39 -5.96 -0.72 0.20
N LEU A 40 -6.23 0.21 -0.70
CA LEU A 40 -5.96 1.63 -0.52
C LEU A 40 -7.28 2.38 -0.42
N THR A 41 -7.40 3.27 0.55
CA THR A 41 -8.54 4.18 0.66
C THR A 41 -8.05 5.60 0.45
N LEU A 42 -8.66 6.29 -0.52
CA LEU A 42 -8.40 7.71 -0.77
C LEU A 42 -9.63 8.52 -0.37
N ASN A 43 -9.40 9.58 0.37
CA ASN A 43 -10.43 10.55 0.72
C ASN A 43 -10.20 11.84 -0.05
N PHE A 44 -11.24 12.31 -0.71
CA PHE A 44 -11.22 13.53 -1.52
C PHE A 44 -12.10 14.57 -0.85
N ARG A 45 -11.77 15.85 -1.02
CA ARG A 45 -12.64 16.93 -0.53
C ARG A 45 -13.90 17.08 -1.36
N SER A 46 -13.83 16.71 -2.64
CA SER A 46 -14.96 16.72 -3.55
C SER A 46 -14.72 15.74 -4.69
N ALA A 47 -15.78 15.40 -5.40
CA ALA A 47 -15.66 14.59 -6.61
C ALA A 47 -15.06 15.44 -7.74
N THR A 48 -13.73 15.33 -7.91
CA THR A 48 -12.98 16.00 -8.97
C THR A 48 -12.87 15.10 -10.19
N ASP A 49 -12.44 15.68 -11.34
CA ASP A 49 -12.19 14.89 -12.55
C ASP A 49 -11.16 13.77 -12.31
N ALA A 50 -10.15 14.04 -11.48
CA ALA A 50 -9.15 13.03 -11.12
C ALA A 50 -9.78 11.88 -10.32
N ALA A 51 -10.66 12.18 -9.36
CA ALA A 51 -11.36 11.17 -8.58
C ALA A 51 -12.28 10.33 -9.46
N VAL A 52 -12.99 10.95 -10.38
CA VAL A 52 -13.88 10.25 -11.33
C VAL A 52 -13.06 9.37 -12.28
N SER A 53 -11.91 9.87 -12.75
CA SER A 53 -11.01 9.11 -13.61
C SER A 53 -10.52 7.82 -12.93
N LEU A 54 -10.27 7.86 -11.62
CA LEU A 54 -9.86 6.69 -10.86
C LEU A 54 -10.98 5.65 -10.67
N MET A 55 -12.23 6.01 -10.96
CA MET A 55 -13.35 5.06 -10.93
C MET A 55 -13.41 4.14 -12.13
N SER A 56 -12.69 4.44 -13.20
CA SER A 56 -12.71 3.61 -14.42
C SER A 56 -12.25 2.20 -14.09
N PRO A 57 -12.96 1.14 -14.54
CA PRO A 57 -12.64 -0.25 -14.18
C PRO A 57 -11.42 -0.77 -14.97
N GLN A 58 -10.27 -0.22 -14.67
CA GLN A 58 -9.00 -0.56 -15.29
C GLN A 58 -7.88 -0.37 -14.27
N LYS A 59 -6.68 -0.82 -14.60
CA LYS A 59 -5.51 -0.61 -13.74
C LYS A 59 -5.08 0.85 -13.80
N HIS A 60 -4.81 1.40 -12.62
CA HIS A 60 -4.30 2.77 -12.48
C HIS A 60 -2.96 2.75 -11.76
N ASN A 61 -1.99 3.48 -12.31
CA ASN A 61 -0.72 3.71 -11.63
C ASN A 61 -0.84 4.98 -10.82
N VAL A 62 -0.64 4.87 -9.52
CA VAL A 62 -0.71 5.99 -8.58
C VAL A 62 0.61 6.13 -7.86
N GLU A 63 1.08 7.37 -7.78
CA GLU A 63 2.29 7.71 -7.05
C GLU A 63 1.92 8.75 -6.00
N LEU A 64 2.11 8.40 -4.73
CA LEU A 64 1.89 9.31 -3.61
C LEU A 64 3.24 9.82 -3.11
N ARG A 65 3.38 11.14 -3.04
CA ARG A 65 4.61 11.76 -2.55
C ARG A 65 4.30 12.55 -1.30
N VAL A 66 5.12 12.34 -0.27
CA VAL A 66 4.99 13.01 1.02
C VAL A 66 6.33 13.62 1.39
N ALA A 67 6.30 14.86 1.83
CA ALA A 67 7.48 15.52 2.38
C ALA A 67 7.38 15.51 3.90
N GLU A 68 8.34 14.88 4.57
CA GLU A 68 8.44 14.86 6.01
C GLU A 68 9.52 15.82 6.48
N GLN A 69 9.20 16.60 7.50
CA GLN A 69 10.18 17.44 8.16
C GLN A 69 10.72 16.72 9.39
N TYR A 70 12.03 16.70 9.54
CA TYR A 70 12.66 16.13 10.71
C TYR A 70 13.79 17.05 11.20
N TRP A 71 14.13 16.92 12.49
CA TRP A 71 15.22 17.68 13.08
C TRP A 71 16.53 16.92 12.88
N ASN A 72 17.45 17.55 12.16
CA ASN A 72 18.79 16.99 11.96
C ASN A 72 19.68 17.41 13.12
N THR A 73 20.03 16.46 14.00
CA THR A 73 20.82 16.73 15.20
C THR A 73 22.28 17.09 14.91
N VAL A 74 22.81 16.63 13.78
CA VAL A 74 24.19 16.92 13.38
C VAL A 74 24.31 18.35 12.88
N LYS A 75 23.38 18.77 12.02
CA LYS A 75 23.36 20.13 11.45
C LYS A 75 22.63 21.15 12.32
N GLN A 76 21.90 20.70 13.33
CA GLN A 76 21.09 21.55 14.22
C GLN A 76 20.03 22.35 13.45
N GLU A 77 19.44 21.76 12.42
CA GLU A 77 18.43 22.41 11.59
C GLU A 77 17.33 21.42 11.18
N LYS A 78 16.20 21.97 10.71
CA LYS A 78 15.13 21.14 10.14
C LYS A 78 15.50 20.74 8.72
N ASP A 79 15.36 19.46 8.44
CA ASP A 79 15.62 18.92 7.12
C ASP A 79 14.35 18.28 6.55
N ILE A 80 14.29 18.10 5.24
CA ILE A 80 13.12 17.56 4.57
C ILE A 80 13.50 16.21 3.96
N MET A 81 12.69 15.19 4.26
CA MET A 81 12.85 13.87 3.70
C MET A 81 11.65 13.57 2.78
N ALA A 82 11.93 13.06 1.60
CA ALA A 82 10.89 12.73 0.62
C ALA A 82 10.53 11.26 0.70
N ASP A 83 9.26 10.99 0.96
CA ASP A 83 8.68 9.65 0.90
C ASP A 83 7.85 9.51 -0.37
N LYS A 84 7.97 8.37 -1.03
CA LYS A 84 7.23 8.08 -2.25
C LYS A 84 6.63 6.68 -2.15
N TYR A 85 5.36 6.57 -2.51
CA TYR A 85 4.67 5.29 -2.57
C TYR A 85 4.12 5.09 -3.98
N VAL A 86 4.48 3.96 -4.58
CA VAL A 86 4.04 3.60 -5.93
C VAL A 86 3.06 2.44 -5.82
N LEU A 87 1.87 2.61 -6.39
CA LEU A 87 0.82 1.60 -6.31
C LEU A 87 0.18 1.39 -7.67
N ILE A 88 -0.19 0.15 -7.95
CA ILE A 88 -1.06 -0.18 -9.07
C ILE A 88 -2.40 -0.60 -8.47
N LEU A 89 -3.45 0.10 -8.87
CA LEU A 89 -4.77 0.00 -8.27
C LEU A 89 -5.82 -0.47 -9.28
N VAL A 90 -6.84 -1.16 -8.77
CA VAL A 90 -8.08 -1.40 -9.49
C VAL A 90 -9.22 -0.94 -8.58
N PRO A 91 -10.15 -0.10 -9.05
CA PRO A 91 -11.20 0.43 -8.19
C PRO A 91 -12.16 -0.66 -7.73
N LYS A 92 -12.56 -0.57 -6.47
CA LYS A 92 -13.59 -1.42 -5.87
C LYS A 92 -14.90 -0.70 -5.73
N ASN A 93 -14.87 0.53 -5.19
CA ASN A 93 -16.06 1.35 -4.98
C ASN A 93 -15.69 2.83 -5.00
N PHE A 94 -16.70 3.65 -5.09
CA PHE A 94 -16.57 5.10 -4.99
C PHE A 94 -17.80 5.65 -4.26
N ASN A 95 -17.54 6.46 -3.23
CA ASN A 95 -18.58 7.17 -2.51
C ASN A 95 -18.48 8.67 -2.85
N PRO A 96 -19.46 9.25 -3.54
CA PRO A 96 -19.39 10.67 -3.92
C PRO A 96 -19.56 11.63 -2.75
N GLY A 97 -19.87 11.13 -1.56
CA GLY A 97 -20.01 11.94 -0.36
C GLY A 97 -21.45 12.34 -0.09
N ASN A 98 -21.62 13.25 0.87
CA ASN A 98 -22.92 13.74 1.29
C ASN A 98 -23.19 15.15 0.79
N VAL A 99 -24.39 15.41 0.36
CA VAL A 99 -24.84 16.75 -0.04
C VAL A 99 -25.63 17.36 1.11
N ALA A 100 -25.09 18.43 1.68
CA ALA A 100 -25.74 19.14 2.76
C ALA A 100 -25.44 20.64 2.66
N PRO A 101 -26.36 21.54 3.08
CA PRO A 101 -26.09 22.97 3.08
C PRO A 101 -24.89 23.32 3.95
N ALA A 102 -24.00 24.17 3.45
CA ALA A 102 -22.83 24.69 4.15
C ALA A 102 -21.80 23.64 4.59
N SER A 103 -21.81 22.46 3.99
CA SER A 103 -20.77 21.44 4.22
C SER A 103 -20.13 20.97 2.92
N ALA A 104 -18.83 20.65 2.99
CA ALA A 104 -18.11 20.09 1.86
C ALA A 104 -18.52 18.61 1.68
N PRO A 105 -18.78 18.13 0.44
CA PRO A 105 -19.00 16.72 0.21
C PRO A 105 -17.68 15.97 0.33
N ASP A 106 -17.61 15.06 1.31
CA ASP A 106 -16.42 14.23 1.51
C ASP A 106 -16.54 12.97 0.65
N ALA A 107 -15.88 12.98 -0.49
CA ALA A 107 -15.84 11.82 -1.38
C ALA A 107 -14.73 10.87 -0.98
N SER A 108 -14.96 9.58 -1.18
CA SER A 108 -13.95 8.55 -0.89
C SER A 108 -13.99 7.42 -1.91
N GLY A 109 -12.88 6.71 -2.04
CA GLY A 109 -12.81 5.55 -2.90
C GLY A 109 -11.92 4.47 -2.29
N GLU A 110 -12.32 3.22 -2.47
CA GLU A 110 -11.51 2.07 -2.09
C GLU A 110 -10.99 1.39 -3.35
N TYR A 111 -9.74 0.96 -3.28
CA TYR A 111 -9.04 0.37 -4.42
C TYR A 111 -8.33 -0.90 -4.00
N SER A 112 -8.40 -1.93 -4.83
CA SER A 112 -7.60 -3.14 -4.66
C SER A 112 -6.19 -2.88 -5.17
N VAL A 113 -5.19 -3.23 -4.38
CA VAL A 113 -3.78 -2.96 -4.69
C VAL A 113 -3.14 -4.22 -5.25
N CYS A 114 -2.60 -4.11 -6.48
CA CYS A 114 -1.90 -5.22 -7.15
C CYS A 114 -0.39 -5.12 -7.01
N TYR A 115 0.13 -3.91 -6.78
CA TYR A 115 1.56 -3.63 -6.63
C TYR A 115 1.74 -2.52 -5.61
N TYR A 116 2.68 -2.69 -4.70
CA TYR A 116 2.94 -1.72 -3.66
C TYR A 116 4.43 -1.62 -3.40
N ALA A 117 4.99 -0.44 -3.60
CA ALA A 117 6.39 -0.14 -3.31
C ALA A 117 6.49 1.13 -2.48
N GLY A 118 7.33 1.10 -1.46
CA GLY A 118 7.63 2.27 -0.63
C GLY A 118 9.07 2.69 -0.78
N PHE A 119 9.29 3.99 -0.97
CA PHE A 119 10.61 4.59 -1.09
C PHE A 119 10.77 5.68 -0.04
N LYS A 120 11.94 5.76 0.56
CA LYS A 120 12.29 6.82 1.48
C LYS A 120 13.61 7.42 1.06
N ASP A 121 13.59 8.72 0.74
CA ASP A 121 14.75 9.48 0.27
C ASP A 121 15.47 8.79 -0.91
N GLY A 122 14.68 8.28 -1.87
CA GLY A 122 15.17 7.58 -3.05
C GLY A 122 15.55 6.11 -2.83
N LYS A 123 15.53 5.62 -1.59
CA LYS A 123 15.86 4.25 -1.27
C LYS A 123 14.59 3.40 -1.17
N LYS A 124 14.55 2.29 -1.92
CA LYS A 124 13.44 1.35 -1.86
C LYS A 124 13.43 0.63 -0.51
N LEU A 125 12.33 0.75 0.23
CA LEU A 125 12.14 0.06 1.50
C LEU A 125 11.46 -1.29 1.30
N TRP A 126 10.44 -1.36 0.46
CA TRP A 126 9.74 -2.59 0.14
C TRP A 126 9.17 -2.54 -1.27
N GLU A 127 8.99 -3.73 -1.84
CA GLU A 127 8.33 -3.92 -3.11
C GLU A 127 7.54 -5.23 -3.05
N ILE A 128 6.23 -5.15 -3.19
CA ILE A 128 5.36 -6.31 -3.10
C ILE A 128 4.51 -6.40 -4.36
N ASP A 129 4.66 -7.50 -5.09
CA ASP A 129 3.90 -7.78 -6.29
C ASP A 129 3.44 -9.25 -6.26
N PRO A 130 2.23 -9.52 -5.76
CA PRO A 130 1.73 -10.89 -5.65
C PRO A 130 1.61 -11.62 -6.99
N PHE A 131 1.31 -10.90 -8.07
CA PHE A 131 1.16 -11.54 -9.40
C PHE A 131 2.48 -12.00 -9.98
N ASN A 132 3.57 -11.30 -9.68
CA ASN A 132 4.90 -11.64 -10.19
C ASN A 132 5.78 -12.33 -9.15
N TYR A 133 5.21 -12.72 -8.02
CA TYR A 133 5.92 -13.37 -6.92
C TYR A 133 7.13 -12.57 -6.45
N ILE A 134 6.92 -11.27 -6.19
CA ILE A 134 7.96 -10.38 -5.67
C ILE A 134 7.57 -9.97 -4.25
N CYS A 135 8.46 -10.22 -3.30
CA CYS A 135 8.35 -9.72 -1.94
C CYS A 135 9.73 -9.30 -1.46
N ASN A 136 10.10 -8.07 -1.79
CA ASN A 136 11.38 -7.49 -1.43
C ASN A 136 11.18 -6.56 -0.23
N ILE A 137 11.81 -6.87 0.90
CA ILE A 137 11.72 -6.08 2.11
C ILE A 137 13.14 -5.80 2.60
N GLY A 138 13.47 -4.51 2.73
CA GLY A 138 14.78 -4.10 3.21
C GLY A 138 15.94 -4.50 2.30
N GLY A 139 15.68 -4.67 1.00
CA GLY A 139 16.68 -5.07 0.02
C GLY A 139 16.82 -6.58 -0.19
N LYS A 140 16.06 -7.39 0.57
CA LYS A 140 16.08 -8.84 0.45
C LYS A 140 14.76 -9.35 -0.14
N ASP A 141 14.87 -10.14 -1.21
CA ASP A 141 13.71 -10.73 -1.89
C ASP A 141 13.42 -12.12 -1.30
N TYR A 142 12.30 -12.22 -0.57
CA TYR A 142 11.90 -13.47 0.08
C TYR A 142 11.22 -14.46 -0.85
N MET A 143 10.84 -14.04 -2.07
CA MET A 143 10.18 -14.89 -3.05
C MET A 143 11.10 -15.37 -4.17
N ALA A 144 12.40 -15.05 -4.10
CA ALA A 144 13.35 -15.43 -5.15
C ALA A 144 13.43 -16.94 -5.37
N ALA A 145 13.44 -17.72 -4.28
CA ALA A 145 13.48 -19.17 -4.35
C ALA A 145 12.19 -19.75 -4.97
N VAL A 146 11.04 -19.17 -4.64
CA VAL A 146 9.75 -19.58 -5.19
C VAL A 146 9.69 -19.28 -6.68
N ARG A 147 10.12 -18.10 -7.10
CA ARG A 147 10.18 -17.75 -8.53
C ARG A 147 11.07 -18.71 -9.30
N LYS A 148 12.23 -19.04 -8.75
CA LYS A 148 13.16 -19.97 -9.38
C LYS A 148 12.54 -21.36 -9.54
N ALA A 149 11.85 -21.84 -8.51
CA ALA A 149 11.18 -23.13 -8.53
C ALA A 149 10.04 -23.17 -9.56
N LEU A 150 9.37 -22.03 -9.81
CA LEU A 150 8.28 -21.94 -10.79
C LEU A 150 8.79 -21.61 -12.21
N GLY A 151 10.08 -21.45 -12.42
CA GLY A 151 10.65 -21.12 -13.71
C GLY A 151 10.43 -19.67 -14.15
N LYS A 152 10.24 -18.81 -13.18
CA LYS A 152 9.96 -17.39 -13.45
C LYS A 152 11.13 -16.47 -13.14
#